data_974f681b3c259ad8cfe519d1e366eb5a
#
_entry.id   974f681b3c259ad8cfe519d1e366eb5a
#
_cell.length_a   1.000
_cell.length_b   1.000
_cell.length_c   1.000
_cell.angle_alpha   90.00
_cell.angle_beta   90.00
_cell.angle_gamma   90.00
#
_symmetry.space_group_name_H-M   'P 1'
#
loop_
_entity.id
_entity.type
_entity.pdbx_description
1 polymer ?
#
loop_
_entity_poly.entity_id
_entity_poly.type
_entity_poly.pdbx_seq_one_letter_code
_entity_poly.pdbx_strand_id
1 'polypeptide(L)'
;MTAFLRTMVFNQRLITDELIDERYAAACDPQALAAMASMGASFFDPASYEQGLLWREAHRLRNRVLLIWGREDRVNPVDGALVALKLIRRAQLHVFGGCGHWAQLEKFDEFNRLAISFLEGDGP
;
A
#
# COMPACT_ATOMS: atom_id res chain seq x y z
N MET A 1 3.46 -13.34 -13.32
CA MET A 1 3.19 -13.34 -11.86
C MET A 1 4.49 -13.18 -11.08
N THR A 2 5.46 -14.06 -11.14
CA THR A 2 6.70 -14.03 -10.32
C THR A 2 7.44 -12.68 -10.33
N ALA A 3 7.67 -12.09 -11.50
CA ALA A 3 8.35 -10.80 -11.62
C ALA A 3 7.56 -9.68 -10.90
N PHE A 4 6.23 -9.69 -11.00
CA PHE A 4 5.35 -8.77 -10.28
C PHE A 4 5.51 -8.92 -8.77
N LEU A 5 5.39 -10.14 -8.24
CA LEU A 5 5.53 -10.41 -6.80
C LEU A 5 6.90 -9.98 -6.27
N ARG A 6 7.97 -10.23 -7.04
CA ARG A 6 9.32 -9.80 -6.69
C ARG A 6 9.50 -8.29 -6.62
N THR A 7 8.71 -7.53 -7.35
CA THR A 7 8.70 -6.06 -7.26
C THR A 7 8.06 -5.60 -5.96
N MET A 8 7.06 -6.33 -5.44
CA MET A 8 6.31 -5.98 -4.24
C MET A 8 7.10 -6.09 -2.94
N VAL A 9 8.13 -6.93 -2.88
CA VAL A 9 8.86 -7.21 -1.64
C VAL A 9 10.35 -6.89 -1.76
N PHE A 10 10.94 -6.48 -0.66
CA PHE A 10 12.39 -6.37 -0.49
C PHE A 10 12.99 -7.76 -0.25
N ASN A 11 12.43 -8.53 0.68
CA ASN A 11 12.88 -9.87 1.01
C ASN A 11 12.35 -10.91 0.01
N GLN A 12 13.15 -11.23 -1.00
CA GLN A 12 12.79 -12.14 -2.07
C GLN A 12 12.50 -13.59 -1.60
N ARG A 13 12.93 -13.97 -0.39
CA ARG A 13 12.69 -15.31 0.17
C ARG A 13 11.22 -15.54 0.53
N LEU A 14 10.43 -14.48 0.64
CA LEU A 14 8.99 -14.55 0.89
C LEU A 14 8.20 -15.00 -0.35
N ILE A 15 8.82 -14.95 -1.54
CA ILE A 15 8.17 -15.36 -2.78
C ILE A 15 8.42 -16.85 -3.00
N THR A 16 7.54 -17.65 -2.42
CA THR A 16 7.52 -19.11 -2.60
C THR A 16 6.69 -19.52 -3.81
N ASP A 17 6.86 -20.75 -4.29
CA ASP A 17 6.06 -21.27 -5.39
C ASP A 17 4.58 -21.33 -5.01
N GLU A 18 4.25 -21.70 -3.76
CA GLU A 18 2.88 -21.72 -3.25
C GLU A 18 2.23 -20.32 -3.31
N LEU A 19 2.97 -19.27 -2.92
CA LEU A 19 2.47 -17.90 -3.01
C LEU A 19 2.25 -17.49 -4.47
N ILE A 20 3.14 -17.89 -5.36
CA ILE A 20 3.02 -17.60 -6.80
C ILE A 20 1.75 -18.26 -7.35
N ASP A 21 1.53 -19.54 -7.05
CA ASP A 21 0.39 -20.31 -7.53
C ASP A 21 -0.93 -19.75 -6.97
N GLU A 22 -0.99 -19.45 -5.67
CA GLU A 22 -2.16 -18.83 -5.04
C GLU A 22 -2.52 -17.49 -5.71
N ARG A 23 -1.52 -16.62 -5.90
CA ARG A 23 -1.75 -15.30 -6.50
C ARG A 23 -2.09 -15.40 -7.98
N TYR A 24 -1.52 -16.38 -8.67
CA TYR A 24 -1.85 -16.62 -10.06
C TYR A 24 -3.30 -17.12 -10.22
N ALA A 25 -3.72 -18.09 -9.40
CA ALA A 25 -5.09 -18.58 -9.39
C ALA A 25 -6.10 -17.46 -9.10
N ALA A 26 -5.83 -16.63 -8.09
CA ALA A 26 -6.68 -15.48 -7.77
C ALA A 26 -6.74 -14.44 -8.90
N ALA A 27 -5.63 -14.21 -9.60
CA ALA A 27 -5.57 -13.28 -10.73
C ALA A 27 -6.26 -13.81 -11.99
N CYS A 28 -6.43 -15.13 -12.11
CA CYS A 28 -7.13 -15.76 -13.24
C CYS A 28 -8.64 -15.88 -13.00
N ASP A 29 -9.15 -15.50 -11.83
CA ASP A 29 -10.58 -15.47 -11.58
C ASP A 29 -11.30 -14.51 -12.54
N PRO A 30 -12.38 -14.94 -13.23
CA PRO A 30 -13.07 -14.10 -14.21
C PRO A 30 -13.62 -12.79 -13.62
N GLN A 31 -14.08 -12.79 -12.37
CA GLN A 31 -14.59 -11.60 -11.71
C GLN A 31 -13.45 -10.64 -11.35
N ALA A 32 -12.33 -11.17 -10.87
CA ALA A 32 -11.12 -10.38 -10.60
C ALA A 32 -10.58 -9.74 -11.88
N LEU A 33 -10.52 -10.48 -12.99
CA LEU A 33 -10.11 -9.96 -14.29
C LEU A 33 -11.03 -8.83 -14.78
N ALA A 34 -12.35 -9.01 -14.66
CA ALA A 34 -13.32 -7.98 -15.04
C ALA A 34 -13.19 -6.72 -14.18
N ALA A 35 -13.00 -6.89 -12.86
CA ALA A 35 -12.78 -5.77 -11.94
C ALA A 35 -11.48 -5.02 -12.25
N MET A 36 -10.38 -5.74 -12.53
CA MET A 36 -9.11 -5.13 -12.92
C MET A 36 -9.20 -4.38 -14.25
N ALA A 37 -9.93 -4.94 -15.23
CA ALA A 37 -10.14 -4.26 -16.52
C ALA A 37 -10.94 -2.96 -16.33
N SER A 38 -12.01 -2.99 -15.53
CA SER A 38 -12.80 -1.80 -15.19
C SER A 38 -11.98 -0.75 -14.45
N MET A 39 -11.20 -1.15 -13.46
CA MET A 39 -10.30 -0.25 -12.75
C MET A 39 -9.25 0.35 -13.69
N GLY A 40 -8.64 -0.47 -14.55
CA GLY A 40 -7.67 0.00 -15.55
C GLY A 40 -8.27 1.04 -16.51
N ALA A 41 -9.51 0.82 -16.96
CA ALA A 41 -10.21 1.76 -17.82
C ALA A 41 -10.44 3.12 -17.13
N SER A 42 -10.70 3.13 -15.82
CA SER A 42 -10.94 4.37 -15.07
C SER A 42 -9.73 5.32 -15.03
N PHE A 43 -8.51 4.81 -15.16
CA PHE A 43 -7.31 5.65 -15.23
C PHE A 43 -7.23 6.49 -16.53
N PHE A 44 -7.90 6.06 -17.59
CA PHE A 44 -7.93 6.75 -18.88
C PHE A 44 -9.19 7.61 -19.06
N ASP A 45 -10.16 7.52 -18.15
CA ASP A 45 -11.32 8.40 -18.13
C ASP A 45 -11.01 9.70 -17.38
N PRO A 46 -11.06 10.89 -18.04
CA PRO A 46 -10.67 12.15 -17.41
C PRO A 46 -11.46 12.49 -16.12
N ALA A 47 -12.76 12.15 -16.08
CA ALA A 47 -13.59 12.45 -14.92
C ALA A 47 -13.21 11.56 -13.72
N SER A 48 -12.96 10.27 -13.96
CA SER A 48 -12.50 9.32 -12.95
C SER A 48 -11.10 9.67 -12.47
N TYR A 49 -10.23 10.10 -13.38
CA TYR A 49 -8.86 10.54 -13.03
C TYR A 49 -8.89 11.73 -12.07
N GLU A 50 -9.66 12.78 -12.37
CA GLU A 50 -9.78 13.94 -11.48
C GLU A 50 -10.35 13.59 -10.11
N GLN A 51 -11.36 12.69 -10.06
CA GLN A 51 -11.90 12.20 -8.79
C GLN A 51 -10.89 11.37 -8.00
N GLY A 52 -9.98 10.68 -8.68
CA GLY A 52 -8.91 9.88 -8.06
C GLY A 52 -7.80 10.70 -7.42
N LEU A 53 -7.71 12.01 -7.69
CA LEU A 53 -6.67 12.89 -7.11
C LEU A 53 -6.96 13.26 -5.65
N LEU A 54 -7.25 12.26 -4.81
CA LEU A 54 -7.64 12.41 -3.41
C LEU A 54 -6.60 13.13 -2.55
N TRP A 55 -5.34 13.11 -2.93
CA TRP A 55 -4.26 13.82 -2.23
C TRP A 55 -4.50 15.33 -2.17
N ARG A 56 -5.22 15.92 -3.14
CA ARG A 56 -5.61 17.33 -3.15
C ARG A 56 -6.52 17.69 -1.96
N GLU A 57 -7.31 16.72 -1.51
CA GLU A 57 -8.26 16.86 -0.41
C GLU A 57 -7.72 16.35 0.95
N ALA A 58 -6.50 15.80 0.96
CA ALA A 58 -5.90 15.18 2.14
C ALA A 58 -5.82 16.14 3.34
N HIS A 59 -5.63 17.44 3.08
CA HIS A 59 -5.63 18.50 4.12
C HIS A 59 -6.95 18.63 4.88
N ARG A 60 -8.05 18.10 4.36
CA ARG A 60 -9.40 18.11 4.99
C ARG A 60 -9.58 16.98 5.99
N LEU A 61 -8.72 15.97 6.00
CA LEU A 61 -8.79 14.86 6.95
C LEU A 61 -8.61 15.37 8.38
N ARG A 62 -9.56 15.03 9.27
CA ARG A 62 -9.56 15.41 10.68
C ARG A 62 -9.20 14.25 11.60
N ASN A 63 -9.30 13.05 11.10
CA ASN A 63 -8.98 11.83 11.82
C ASN A 63 -7.48 11.74 12.08
N ARG A 64 -7.10 10.95 13.11
CA ARG A 64 -5.72 10.47 13.23
C ARG A 64 -5.43 9.55 12.04
N VAL A 65 -4.27 9.68 11.46
CA VAL A 65 -3.83 8.85 10.32
C VAL A 65 -2.46 8.28 10.62
N LEU A 66 -2.31 6.98 10.49
CA LEU A 66 -1.03 6.30 10.52
C LEU A 66 -0.66 5.87 9.09
N LEU A 67 0.45 6.39 8.60
CA LEU A 67 1.07 6.00 7.35
C LEU A 67 2.18 5.00 7.67
N ILE A 68 2.12 3.83 7.07
CA ILE A 68 3.16 2.79 7.21
C ILE A 68 3.75 2.52 5.83
N TRP A 69 5.07 2.58 5.72
CA TRP A 69 5.75 2.50 4.43
C TRP A 69 7.01 1.65 4.49
N GLY A 70 7.32 0.97 3.38
CA GLY A 70 8.63 0.35 3.19
C GLY A 70 9.60 1.35 2.55
N ARG A 71 10.81 1.47 3.09
CA ARG A 71 11.84 2.37 2.52
C ARG A 71 12.25 1.96 1.11
N GLU A 72 12.25 0.66 0.83
CA GLU A 72 12.61 0.07 -0.45
C GLU A 72 11.40 -0.23 -1.34
N ASP A 73 10.26 0.45 -1.11
CA ASP A 73 9.08 0.33 -1.96
C ASP A 73 9.38 0.82 -3.38
N ARG A 74 9.29 -0.11 -4.34
CA ARG A 74 9.54 0.13 -5.77
C ARG A 74 8.28 0.46 -6.56
N VAL A 75 7.12 0.33 -5.93
CA VAL A 75 5.81 0.61 -6.54
C VAL A 75 5.39 2.03 -6.21
N ASN A 76 5.42 2.37 -4.93
CA ASN A 76 5.10 3.70 -4.42
C ASN A 76 6.29 4.22 -3.60
N PRO A 77 7.18 5.04 -4.17
CA PRO A 77 8.31 5.59 -3.43
C PRO A 77 7.89 6.34 -2.17
N VAL A 78 8.71 6.24 -1.12
CA VAL A 78 8.42 6.82 0.20
C VAL A 78 8.25 8.36 0.18
N ASP A 79 8.73 9.02 -0.85
CA ASP A 79 8.55 10.46 -1.04
C ASP A 79 7.07 10.87 -1.06
N GLY A 80 6.21 10.01 -1.65
CA GLY A 80 4.76 10.22 -1.63
C GLY A 80 4.18 10.23 -0.22
N ALA A 81 4.68 9.38 0.68
CA ALA A 81 4.27 9.36 2.08
C ALA A 81 4.67 10.65 2.82
N LEU A 82 5.81 11.25 2.49
CA LEU A 82 6.24 12.52 3.06
C LEU A 82 5.32 13.68 2.63
N VAL A 83 4.82 13.65 1.40
CA VAL A 83 3.81 14.62 0.94
C VAL A 83 2.52 14.46 1.75
N ALA A 84 2.02 13.23 1.90
CA ALA A 84 0.81 12.97 2.69
C ALA A 84 0.98 13.37 4.16
N LEU A 85 2.14 13.08 4.76
CA LEU A 85 2.47 13.50 6.13
C LEU A 85 2.38 15.02 6.33
N LYS A 86 2.81 15.81 5.35
CA LYS A 86 2.75 17.28 5.41
C LYS A 86 1.34 17.82 5.21
N LEU A 87 0.52 17.15 4.41
CA LEU A 87 -0.84 17.61 4.09
C LEU A 87 -1.84 17.24 5.18
N ILE A 88 -1.70 16.08 5.79
CA ILE A 88 -2.64 15.57 6.79
C ILE A 88 -2.21 16.01 8.18
N ARG A 89 -2.98 16.91 8.80
CA ARG A 89 -2.62 17.55 10.08
C ARG A 89 -2.33 16.58 11.24
N ARG A 90 -3.00 15.44 11.27
CA ARG A 90 -2.90 14.45 12.36
C ARG A 90 -2.32 13.14 11.82
N ALA A 91 -1.40 13.24 10.86
CA ALA A 91 -0.69 12.09 10.35
C ALA A 91 0.59 11.81 11.15
N GLN A 92 0.87 10.53 11.26
CA GLN A 92 2.14 9.97 11.69
C GLN A 92 2.67 9.09 10.57
N LEU A 93 3.97 9.04 10.37
CA LEU A 93 4.60 8.18 9.37
C LEU A 93 5.61 7.27 10.05
N HIS A 94 5.48 5.97 9.81
CA HIS A 94 6.49 4.99 10.16
C HIS A 94 7.07 4.37 8.88
N VAL A 95 8.39 4.36 8.78
CA VAL A 95 9.11 3.83 7.61
C VAL A 95 9.96 2.65 8.06
N PHE A 96 9.67 1.46 7.55
CA PHE A 96 10.45 0.26 7.78
C PHE A 96 11.65 0.17 6.81
N GLY A 97 12.85 0.01 7.34
CA GLY A 97 14.02 -0.38 6.54
C GLY A 97 14.02 -1.86 6.20
N GLY A 98 14.60 -2.24 5.05
CA GLY A 98 14.57 -3.62 4.55
C GLY A 98 13.14 -4.11 4.30
N CYS A 99 12.33 -3.27 3.66
CA CYS A 99 10.90 -3.48 3.46
C CYS A 99 10.45 -2.84 2.15
N GLY A 100 9.72 -3.58 1.34
CA GLY A 100 9.13 -3.13 0.07
C GLY A 100 7.68 -2.65 0.23
N HIS A 101 6.89 -2.93 -0.81
CA HIS A 101 5.51 -2.47 -0.91
C HIS A 101 4.56 -3.19 0.07
N TRP A 102 4.83 -4.44 0.41
CA TRP A 102 4.00 -5.23 1.31
C TRP A 102 4.51 -5.22 2.74
N ALA A 103 4.52 -4.04 3.36
CA ALA A 103 4.99 -3.86 4.73
C ALA A 103 4.29 -4.78 5.74
N GLN A 104 3.00 -5.04 5.56
CA GLN A 104 2.20 -5.94 6.40
C GLN A 104 2.64 -7.41 6.30
N LEU A 105 3.27 -7.81 5.20
CA LEU A 105 3.82 -9.15 5.02
C LEU A 105 5.27 -9.23 5.49
N GLU A 106 6.08 -8.25 5.10
CA GLU A 106 7.53 -8.27 5.35
C GLU A 106 7.89 -7.94 6.79
N LYS A 107 7.04 -7.17 7.48
CA LYS A 107 7.21 -6.70 8.87
C LYS A 107 5.99 -7.05 9.71
N PHE A 108 5.49 -8.27 9.56
CA PHE A 108 4.20 -8.71 10.10
C PHE A 108 4.01 -8.36 11.58
N ASP A 109 4.94 -8.73 12.44
CA ASP A 109 4.82 -8.51 13.89
C ASP A 109 4.92 -7.01 14.25
N GLU A 110 5.88 -6.30 13.65
CA GLU A 110 6.09 -4.88 13.90
C GLU A 110 4.93 -4.06 13.34
N PHE A 111 4.45 -4.40 12.14
CA PHE A 111 3.29 -3.77 11.52
C PHE A 111 2.06 -3.91 12.40
N ASN A 112 1.74 -5.12 12.86
CA ASN A 112 0.57 -5.37 13.70
C ASN A 112 0.66 -4.65 15.05
N ARG A 113 1.80 -4.70 15.73
CA ARG A 113 1.99 -3.96 16.99
C ARG A 113 1.76 -2.46 16.81
N LEU A 114 2.33 -1.88 15.77
CA LEU A 114 2.19 -0.46 15.48
C LEU A 114 0.75 -0.08 15.14
N ALA A 115 0.09 -0.86 14.29
CA ALA A 115 -1.29 -0.61 13.88
C ALA A 115 -2.27 -0.76 15.06
N ILE A 116 -2.13 -1.80 15.87
CA ILE A 116 -2.98 -2.06 17.03
C ILE A 116 -2.81 -0.93 18.06
N SER A 117 -1.56 -0.61 18.45
CA SER A 117 -1.29 0.50 19.39
C SER A 117 -1.88 1.83 18.91
N PHE A 118 -1.78 2.12 17.62
CA PHE A 118 -2.38 3.33 17.04
C PHE A 118 -3.91 3.32 17.14
N LEU A 119 -4.56 2.19 16.87
CA LEU A 119 -6.02 2.05 16.92
C LEU A 119 -6.55 2.11 18.35
N GLU A 120 -5.85 1.55 19.31
CA GLU A 120 -6.19 1.59 20.75
C GLU A 120 -5.99 2.98 21.38
N GLY A 121 -5.30 3.86 20.69
CA GLY A 121 -5.07 5.22 21.16
C GLY A 121 -3.80 5.39 22.00
N ASP A 122 -3.01 4.35 22.18
CA ASP A 122 -1.78 4.33 22.98
C ASP A 122 -0.55 4.86 22.21
N GLY A 123 -0.72 5.22 20.95
CA GLY A 123 0.33 5.83 20.13
C GLY A 123 0.49 7.33 20.39
N PRO A 124 1.71 7.86 20.24
CA PRO A 124 2.00 9.28 20.39
C PRO A 124 1.23 10.16 19.41
#